data_325901da907ab28a920963a015f5c10f
#
_entry.id   325901da907ab28a920963a015f5c10f
#
_cell.length_a   1.000
_cell.length_b   1.000
_cell.length_c   1.000
_cell.angle_alpha   90.00
_cell.angle_beta   90.00
_cell.angle_gamma   90.00
#
_symmetry.space_group_name_H-M   'P 1'
#
loop_
_entity.id
_entity.type
_entity.pdbx_description
1 polymer ?
#
loop_
_entity_poly.entity_id
_entity_poly.type
_entity_poly.pdbx_seq_one_letter_code
_entity_poly.pdbx_strand_id
1 'polypeptide(L)'
;MRRFCARRALGSLAMAAAVGTVSACSAGHTAVVDTSQASSDSASTSLTVASTSAATSLDFTTTGGAAIPAVLMDNVYETLVRIDEDGSITPGLATSWEISDDARSYTFHLRKGVTFSNGDAFTAGTAAFSINYVREKWTNGISAAMDPVAKVTATDDHTLKVRLKQPSNGWLWSMGTATGAMMTPNGMDNLAAQPVGTGPYEVSRFAPSEFVELHVRDGYWGKPAAQDVTVRYFPDTISSVNALQAGGVDVVWGVQNPELLDDVKEGIATEVGTTNGEVLLSMNNARAPFDDPRVRQAVAYAVDRSAANDILWNGMAKDTGGAPIPPTDPWFEDKHYYDYDPDKARQLLAEAGAEGAEIALTTPTLPYAQTVAELLYSQLTEVGFKVTLESAEFPAVWLGQVMGAKDYQMSLISHVEPRDVPTLF
;
A
#
# COMPACT_ATOMS: atom_id res chain seq x y z
N MET A 1 -20.13 -66.37 7.73
CA MET A 1 -21.13 -67.21 8.51
C MET A 1 -22.31 -66.31 8.85
N ARG A 2 -23.52 -66.82 8.42
CA ARG A 2 -24.91 -66.51 8.82
C ARG A 2 -25.35 -65.04 8.71
N ARG A 3 -26.14 -64.55 7.70
CA ARG A 3 -27.50 -64.90 7.23
C ARG A 3 -28.58 -64.85 8.32
N PHE A 4 -29.56 -63.88 8.14
CA PHE A 4 -31.04 -64.17 7.98
C PHE A 4 -31.76 -62.81 8.09
N CYS A 5 -32.45 -62.33 7.04
CA CYS A 5 -33.84 -62.57 6.55
C CYS A 5 -34.90 -62.07 7.54
N ALA A 6 -35.60 -61.00 7.22
CA ALA A 6 -36.87 -60.88 6.41
C ALA A 6 -38.18 -60.98 7.22
N ARG A 7 -39.08 -59.99 7.03
CA ARG A 7 -40.51 -60.13 6.57
C ARG A 7 -41.32 -58.88 6.91
N ARG A 8 -41.78 -58.19 5.90
CA ARG A 8 -43.14 -57.94 5.41
C ARG A 8 -44.31 -57.95 6.42
N ALA A 9 -45.09 -56.85 6.41
CA ALA A 9 -46.57 -56.92 6.42
C ALA A 9 -47.16 -55.64 5.78
N LEU A 10 -48.10 -55.89 4.84
CA LEU A 10 -48.98 -54.94 4.17
C LEU A 10 -50.10 -54.46 5.10
N GLY A 11 -50.58 -53.26 4.83
CA GLY A 11 -51.88 -52.79 5.33
C GLY A 11 -52.31 -51.55 4.52
N SER A 12 -53.34 -51.74 3.70
CA SER A 12 -53.93 -50.84 2.72
C SER A 12 -55.09 -50.00 3.30
N LEU A 13 -55.46 -48.98 2.52
CA LEU A 13 -56.65 -48.11 2.50
C LEU A 13 -56.63 -46.88 3.37
N ALA A 14 -57.00 -45.67 2.90
CA ALA A 14 -57.93 -45.22 1.87
C ALA A 14 -57.72 -43.71 1.57
N MET A 15 -58.01 -43.40 0.37
CA MET A 15 -58.34 -42.19 -0.36
C MET A 15 -58.92 -40.98 0.44
N ALA A 16 -58.32 -39.79 0.29
CA ALA A 16 -59.03 -38.49 0.21
C ALA A 16 -58.21 -37.48 -0.60
N ALA A 17 -58.74 -37.05 -1.72
CA ALA A 17 -58.18 -36.04 -2.60
C ALA A 17 -58.31 -34.64 -1.97
N ALA A 18 -57.16 -33.93 -1.87
CA ALA A 18 -57.21 -32.51 -1.73
C ALA A 18 -56.12 -31.92 -2.68
N VAL A 19 -56.60 -31.21 -3.68
CA VAL A 19 -55.74 -30.42 -4.61
C VAL A 19 -55.13 -29.27 -3.83
N GLY A 20 -53.82 -29.34 -3.57
CA GLY A 20 -53.04 -28.27 -3.02
C GLY A 20 -51.91 -27.97 -3.99
N THR A 21 -51.94 -26.75 -4.55
CA THR A 21 -50.93 -26.21 -5.45
C THR A 21 -49.57 -26.15 -4.73
N VAL A 22 -48.62 -26.94 -5.22
CA VAL A 22 -47.22 -26.88 -4.75
C VAL A 22 -46.55 -25.70 -5.42
N SER A 23 -46.42 -24.60 -4.68
CA SER A 23 -45.49 -23.52 -5.04
C SER A 23 -44.08 -23.97 -4.67
N ALA A 24 -43.25 -24.20 -5.67
CA ALA A 24 -41.84 -24.45 -5.49
C ALA A 24 -41.15 -23.14 -5.01
N CYS A 25 -40.71 -23.12 -3.76
CA CYS A 25 -39.84 -22.08 -3.24
C CYS A 25 -38.42 -22.34 -3.76
N SER A 26 -38.03 -21.64 -4.81
CA SER A 26 -36.62 -21.40 -5.10
C SER A 26 -36.13 -20.27 -4.20
N ALA A 27 -35.20 -20.58 -3.28
CA ALA A 27 -34.57 -19.58 -2.44
C ALA A 27 -33.53 -18.77 -3.27
N GLY A 28 -34.02 -17.70 -3.86
CA GLY A 28 -33.19 -16.62 -4.39
C GLY A 28 -33.63 -15.35 -3.68
N HIS A 29 -32.89 -14.92 -2.67
CA HIS A 29 -33.15 -13.65 -2.05
C HIS A 29 -32.55 -12.55 -2.94
N THR A 30 -33.33 -12.08 -3.90
CA THR A 30 -33.18 -10.74 -4.44
C THR A 30 -33.83 -9.81 -3.45
N ALA A 31 -33.02 -9.05 -2.71
CA ALA A 31 -33.52 -7.90 -1.97
C ALA A 31 -33.99 -6.87 -3.00
N VAL A 32 -35.32 -6.82 -3.21
CA VAL A 32 -35.95 -5.70 -3.90
C VAL A 32 -35.91 -4.56 -2.93
N VAL A 33 -35.05 -3.59 -3.18
CA VAL A 33 -35.10 -2.28 -2.52
C VAL A 33 -36.33 -1.58 -3.06
N ASP A 34 -37.33 -1.42 -2.21
CA ASP A 34 -38.54 -0.64 -2.48
C ASP A 34 -38.17 0.85 -2.62
N THR A 35 -38.20 1.35 -3.86
CA THR A 35 -37.83 2.75 -4.20
C THR A 35 -39.01 3.71 -4.05
N SER A 36 -39.94 3.47 -3.16
CA SER A 36 -41.08 4.36 -2.94
C SER A 36 -41.14 4.93 -1.51
N GLN A 37 -40.12 5.74 -1.17
CA GLN A 37 -40.27 6.89 -0.23
C GLN A 37 -39.06 7.82 -0.39
N ALA A 38 -39.08 8.65 -1.42
CA ALA A 38 -38.26 9.83 -1.46
C ALA A 38 -38.87 10.87 -0.53
N SER A 39 -38.56 10.79 0.75
CA SER A 39 -38.65 11.93 1.64
C SER A 39 -37.48 12.87 1.33
N SER A 40 -37.78 14.11 1.00
CA SER A 40 -36.86 15.20 0.79
C SER A 40 -36.19 15.62 2.11
N ASP A 41 -35.33 14.79 2.63
CA ASP A 41 -34.30 15.19 3.58
C ASP A 41 -32.97 15.25 2.80
N SER A 42 -32.25 16.32 3.00
CA SER A 42 -30.95 16.59 2.40
C SER A 42 -30.09 15.30 2.50
N ALA A 43 -30.02 14.57 1.41
CA ALA A 43 -29.17 13.41 1.31
C ALA A 43 -27.74 13.90 1.55
N SER A 44 -27.14 13.54 2.67
CA SER A 44 -25.70 13.57 2.82
C SER A 44 -25.17 12.61 1.77
N THR A 45 -24.70 13.15 0.64
CA THR A 45 -24.11 12.36 -0.41
C THR A 45 -22.78 11.83 0.13
N SER A 46 -22.80 10.58 0.63
CA SER A 46 -21.56 9.91 1.00
C SER A 46 -20.84 9.51 -0.27
N LEU A 47 -19.51 9.73 -0.32
CA LEU A 47 -18.65 9.27 -1.40
C LEU A 47 -18.27 7.80 -1.17
N THR A 48 -18.47 6.95 -2.16
CA THR A 48 -18.01 5.56 -2.10
C THR A 48 -16.77 5.35 -2.97
N VAL A 49 -15.67 4.95 -2.33
CA VAL A 49 -14.39 4.65 -2.97
C VAL A 49 -14.17 3.15 -2.99
N ALA A 50 -13.93 2.57 -4.16
CA ALA A 50 -13.50 1.18 -4.30
C ALA A 50 -11.98 1.06 -4.19
N SER A 51 -11.50 0.07 -3.45
CA SER A 51 -10.09 -0.30 -3.36
C SER A 51 -9.92 -1.81 -3.40
N THR A 52 -8.85 -2.29 -4.03
CA THR A 52 -8.46 -3.71 -4.00
C THR A 52 -7.49 -4.02 -2.86
N SER A 53 -7.00 -2.99 -2.16
CA SER A 53 -6.10 -3.12 -1.02
C SER A 53 -6.91 -3.19 0.27
N ALA A 54 -7.33 -4.38 0.65
CA ALA A 54 -8.25 -4.60 1.76
C ALA A 54 -7.54 -4.57 3.12
N ALA A 55 -8.06 -3.77 4.05
CA ALA A 55 -7.62 -3.78 5.44
C ALA A 55 -8.35 -4.88 6.23
N THR A 56 -7.59 -5.76 6.87
CA THR A 56 -8.11 -6.80 7.78
C THR A 56 -8.18 -6.33 9.23
N SER A 57 -7.50 -5.23 9.54
CA SER A 57 -7.44 -4.53 10.81
C SER A 57 -7.18 -3.07 10.51
N LEU A 58 -7.45 -2.16 11.44
CA LEU A 58 -7.04 -0.75 11.36
C LEU A 58 -5.79 -0.44 12.22
N ASP A 59 -5.24 -1.45 12.88
CA ASP A 59 -4.03 -1.33 13.70
C ASP A 59 -2.75 -1.52 12.87
N PHE A 60 -2.21 -0.44 12.34
CA PHE A 60 -0.92 -0.45 11.64
C PHE A 60 0.30 -0.43 12.57
N THR A 61 0.11 -0.38 13.88
CA THR A 61 1.22 -0.50 14.84
C THR A 61 1.75 -1.93 14.91
N THR A 62 0.91 -2.89 14.58
CA THR A 62 1.22 -4.33 14.61
C THR A 62 1.15 -4.98 13.22
N THR A 63 0.40 -4.39 12.29
CA THR A 63 0.14 -4.95 10.97
C THR A 63 0.89 -4.15 9.90
N GLY A 64 1.70 -4.83 9.11
CA GLY A 64 2.43 -4.22 7.98
C GLY A 64 1.58 -4.06 6.72
N GLY A 65 2.14 -3.36 5.73
CA GLY A 65 1.52 -3.12 4.43
C GLY A 65 0.86 -1.74 4.31
N ALA A 66 0.52 -1.38 3.08
CA ALA A 66 0.02 -0.05 2.75
C ALA A 66 -1.51 0.13 2.95
N ALA A 67 -2.28 -0.97 3.03
CA ALA A 67 -3.74 -0.93 3.04
C ALA A 67 -4.33 -0.07 4.19
N ILE A 68 -3.75 -0.20 5.38
CA ILE A 68 -4.23 0.53 6.56
C ILE A 68 -3.82 2.01 6.51
N PRO A 69 -2.52 2.35 6.31
CA PRO A 69 -2.12 3.74 6.14
C PRO A 69 -2.84 4.47 5.01
N ALA A 70 -3.11 3.82 3.88
CA ALA A 70 -3.81 4.41 2.75
C ALA A 70 -5.22 4.95 3.10
N VAL A 71 -5.88 4.32 4.07
CA VAL A 71 -7.21 4.77 4.54
C VAL A 71 -7.11 5.75 5.70
N LEU A 72 -6.15 5.55 6.61
CA LEU A 72 -6.14 6.28 7.89
C LEU A 72 -5.26 7.53 7.89
N MET A 73 -4.15 7.56 7.14
CA MET A 73 -3.27 8.74 7.13
C MET A 73 -3.95 9.89 6.39
N ASP A 74 -3.79 11.10 6.93
CA ASP A 74 -4.45 12.36 6.53
C ASP A 74 -5.98 12.37 6.64
N ASN A 75 -6.62 11.22 6.81
CA ASN A 75 -8.04 11.10 7.06
C ASN A 75 -8.36 11.06 8.57
N VAL A 76 -7.76 10.13 9.29
CA VAL A 76 -7.96 9.93 10.73
C VAL A 76 -6.75 10.37 11.53
N TYR A 77 -5.56 9.95 11.12
CA TYR A 77 -4.31 10.35 11.72
C TYR A 77 -3.62 11.46 10.94
N GLU A 78 -3.07 12.42 11.65
CA GLU A 78 -2.19 13.43 11.10
C GLU A 78 -0.80 13.35 11.74
N THR A 79 0.14 14.04 11.13
CA THR A 79 1.56 14.04 11.47
C THR A 79 2.06 15.44 11.84
N LEU A 80 3.24 15.54 12.45
CA LEU A 80 3.85 16.85 12.76
C LEU A 80 4.17 17.64 11.50
N VAL A 81 4.64 16.98 10.46
CA VAL A 81 4.96 17.55 9.16
C VAL A 81 4.23 16.78 8.07
N ARG A 82 3.95 17.39 6.95
CA ARG A 82 3.36 16.75 5.77
C ARG A 82 4.42 16.62 4.68
N ILE A 83 4.21 15.66 3.82
CA ILE A 83 4.99 15.47 2.60
C ILE A 83 4.07 15.84 1.44
N ASP A 84 4.42 16.89 0.71
CA ASP A 84 3.69 17.31 -0.48
C ASP A 84 4.06 16.45 -1.70
N GLU A 85 3.27 16.56 -2.79
CA GLU A 85 3.44 15.74 -4.01
C GLU A 85 4.83 15.88 -4.65
N ASP A 86 5.49 17.03 -4.48
CA ASP A 86 6.87 17.27 -4.96
C ASP A 86 7.93 16.76 -3.98
N GLY A 87 7.52 16.05 -2.91
CA GLY A 87 8.40 15.54 -1.87
C GLY A 87 8.92 16.60 -0.89
N SER A 88 8.41 17.83 -0.94
CA SER A 88 8.75 18.84 0.05
C SER A 88 8.09 18.56 1.40
N ILE A 89 8.79 18.93 2.48
CA ILE A 89 8.28 18.77 3.84
C ILE A 89 7.64 20.09 4.28
N THR A 90 6.35 20.06 4.57
CA THR A 90 5.54 21.23 4.92
C THR A 90 4.93 21.12 6.32
N PRO A 91 4.45 22.23 6.91
CA PRO A 91 3.79 22.22 8.22
C PRO A 91 2.52 21.37 8.26
N GLY A 92 2.47 20.41 9.21
CA GLY A 92 1.30 19.64 9.59
C GLY A 92 0.73 20.11 10.93
N LEU A 93 0.75 19.24 11.94
CA LEU A 93 0.38 19.59 13.33
C LEU A 93 1.45 20.46 14.01
N ALA A 94 2.68 20.48 13.52
CA ALA A 94 3.65 21.51 13.82
C ALA A 94 3.48 22.67 12.83
N THR A 95 3.46 23.92 13.33
CA THR A 95 3.42 25.13 12.50
C THR A 95 4.79 25.50 11.95
N SER A 96 5.85 25.09 12.64
CA SER A 96 7.25 25.27 12.26
C SER A 96 8.15 24.36 13.08
N TRP A 97 9.39 24.24 12.66
CA TRP A 97 10.43 23.54 13.42
C TRP A 97 11.80 24.16 13.19
N GLU A 98 12.69 23.94 14.13
CA GLU A 98 14.09 24.35 14.11
C GLU A 98 14.97 23.10 14.18
N ILE A 99 16.07 23.11 13.45
CA ILE A 99 17.08 22.05 13.48
C ILE A 99 18.37 22.65 14.00
N SER A 100 19.00 22.02 15.00
CA SER A 100 20.28 22.46 15.54
C SER A 100 21.42 22.33 14.51
N ASP A 101 22.49 23.11 14.66
CA ASP A 101 23.64 23.11 13.75
C ASP A 101 24.30 21.72 13.64
N ASP A 102 24.22 20.89 14.67
CA ASP A 102 24.71 19.50 14.66
C ASP A 102 23.73 18.50 14.04
N ALA A 103 22.60 18.99 13.51
CA ALA A 103 21.52 18.22 12.92
C ALA A 103 20.97 17.06 13.80
N ARG A 104 21.14 17.17 15.14
CA ARG A 104 20.69 16.14 16.08
C ARG A 104 19.49 16.55 16.90
N SER A 105 19.12 17.83 16.94
CA SER A 105 18.01 18.30 17.75
C SER A 105 16.99 19.03 16.88
N TYR A 106 15.74 18.62 17.03
CA TYR A 106 14.59 19.23 16.39
C TYR A 106 13.71 19.86 17.47
N THR A 107 13.30 21.11 17.28
CA THR A 107 12.32 21.80 18.12
C THR A 107 11.09 22.09 17.28
N PHE A 108 9.97 21.44 17.57
CA PHE A 108 8.70 21.64 16.88
C PHE A 108 7.81 22.59 17.68
N HIS A 109 7.20 23.56 17.00
CA HIS A 109 6.19 24.47 17.52
C HIS A 109 4.81 23.97 17.09
N LEU A 110 4.00 23.50 18.03
CA LEU A 110 2.76 22.79 17.75
C LEU A 110 1.56 23.74 17.63
N ARG A 111 0.58 23.35 16.78
CA ARG A 111 -0.69 24.03 16.66
C ARG A 111 -1.44 24.03 17.99
N LYS A 112 -2.15 25.13 18.25
CA LYS A 112 -3.03 25.26 19.40
C LYS A 112 -4.47 24.93 19.03
N GLY A 113 -5.23 24.42 20.01
CA GLY A 113 -6.66 24.15 19.84
C GLY A 113 -6.99 22.91 19.00
N VAL A 114 -6.01 22.08 18.67
CA VAL A 114 -6.23 20.79 18.02
C VAL A 114 -6.70 19.77 19.05
N THR A 115 -7.68 18.96 18.68
CA THR A 115 -8.19 17.86 19.50
C THR A 115 -8.17 16.55 18.71
N PHE A 116 -8.10 15.45 19.42
CA PHE A 116 -8.37 14.10 18.90
C PHE A 116 -9.88 13.87 18.79
N SER A 117 -10.30 12.86 18.03
CA SER A 117 -11.72 12.51 17.85
C SER A 117 -12.43 12.10 19.15
N ASN A 118 -11.68 11.67 20.17
CA ASN A 118 -12.21 11.38 21.51
C ASN A 118 -12.29 12.60 22.43
N GLY A 119 -11.93 13.81 21.93
CA GLY A 119 -11.93 15.06 22.70
C GLY A 119 -10.65 15.38 23.44
N ASP A 120 -9.67 14.48 23.48
CA ASP A 120 -8.35 14.77 24.07
C ASP A 120 -7.66 15.93 23.35
N ALA A 121 -6.95 16.77 24.10
CA ALA A 121 -6.15 17.84 23.50
C ALA A 121 -4.88 17.28 22.87
N PHE A 122 -4.55 17.76 21.66
CA PHE A 122 -3.23 17.54 21.08
C PHE A 122 -2.24 18.51 21.70
N THR A 123 -1.20 17.96 22.32
CA THR A 123 -0.14 18.69 23.02
C THR A 123 1.23 18.09 22.72
N ALA A 124 2.29 18.78 23.14
CA ALA A 124 3.64 18.19 23.08
C ALA A 124 3.77 16.92 23.94
N GLY A 125 2.92 16.78 24.97
CA GLY A 125 2.84 15.55 25.75
C GLY A 125 2.31 14.36 24.94
N THR A 126 1.22 14.54 24.21
CA THR A 126 0.66 13.49 23.33
C THR A 126 1.57 13.22 22.12
N ALA A 127 2.23 14.23 21.57
CA ALA A 127 3.22 14.05 20.51
C ALA A 127 4.45 13.26 21.02
N ALA A 128 4.92 13.56 22.23
CA ALA A 128 6.01 12.79 22.86
C ALA A 128 5.58 11.34 23.14
N PHE A 129 4.35 11.13 23.57
CA PHE A 129 3.78 9.80 23.73
C PHE A 129 3.81 9.04 22.40
N SER A 130 3.32 9.63 21.31
CA SER A 130 3.25 8.99 19.99
C SER A 130 4.62 8.49 19.52
N ILE A 131 5.64 9.35 19.53
CA ILE A 131 6.99 8.98 19.12
C ILE A 131 7.58 7.87 20.00
N ASN A 132 7.38 7.95 21.32
CA ASN A 132 7.87 6.91 22.24
C ASN A 132 7.08 5.61 22.06
N TYR A 133 5.79 5.68 21.77
CA TYR A 133 4.96 4.48 21.54
C TYR A 133 5.44 3.71 20.31
N VAL A 134 5.80 4.39 19.20
CA VAL A 134 6.44 3.74 18.04
C VAL A 134 7.69 2.98 18.47
N ARG A 135 8.60 3.64 19.18
CA ARG A 135 9.89 3.08 19.60
C ARG A 135 9.79 1.90 20.56
N GLU A 136 8.77 1.87 21.39
CA GLU A 136 8.70 0.95 22.53
C GLU A 136 7.65 -0.14 22.36
N LYS A 137 6.65 0.08 21.53
CA LYS A 137 5.46 -0.77 21.47
C LYS A 137 5.12 -1.31 20.10
N TRP A 138 5.48 -0.59 19.03
CA TRP A 138 5.17 -1.10 17.70
C TRP A 138 5.97 -2.36 17.39
N THR A 139 5.29 -3.31 16.76
CA THR A 139 5.90 -4.56 16.28
C THR A 139 5.98 -4.59 14.75
N ASN A 140 5.35 -3.64 14.08
CA ASN A 140 5.50 -3.41 12.65
C ASN A 140 6.93 -2.93 12.35
N GLY A 141 7.58 -3.50 11.33
CA GLY A 141 8.99 -3.24 10.97
C GLY A 141 9.31 -1.78 10.63
N ILE A 142 8.32 -1.00 10.18
CA ILE A 142 8.51 0.44 9.94
C ILE A 142 8.86 1.25 11.20
N SER A 143 8.65 0.69 12.39
CA SER A 143 9.06 1.29 13.67
C SER A 143 10.56 1.63 13.73
N ALA A 144 11.39 0.95 12.95
CA ALA A 144 12.83 1.19 12.84
C ALA A 144 13.15 2.63 12.39
N ALA A 145 12.23 3.32 11.70
CA ALA A 145 12.35 4.74 11.36
C ALA A 145 12.53 5.66 12.59
N MET A 146 12.13 5.19 13.79
CA MET A 146 12.33 5.91 15.06
C MET A 146 13.60 5.48 15.82
N ASP A 147 14.38 4.53 15.35
CA ASP A 147 15.66 4.11 15.96
C ASP A 147 16.67 5.25 16.14
N PRO A 148 16.78 6.24 15.24
CA PRO A 148 17.63 7.39 15.47
C PRO A 148 17.28 8.22 16.70
N VAL A 149 16.06 8.14 17.22
CA VAL A 149 15.60 8.97 18.33
C VAL A 149 16.27 8.54 19.65
N ALA A 150 16.98 9.48 20.28
CA ALA A 150 17.60 9.30 21.61
C ALA A 150 16.63 9.73 22.71
N LYS A 151 15.98 10.88 22.58
CA LYS A 151 15.12 11.45 23.62
C LYS A 151 14.04 12.34 23.00
N VAL A 152 12.85 12.27 23.58
CA VAL A 152 11.72 13.16 23.28
C VAL A 152 11.33 13.89 24.57
N THR A 153 11.06 15.19 24.48
CA THR A 153 10.74 16.04 25.65
C THR A 153 9.68 17.07 25.27
N ALA A 154 8.54 17.04 25.95
CA ALA A 154 7.63 18.17 25.96
C ALA A 154 8.16 19.26 26.87
N THR A 155 8.50 20.41 26.33
CA THR A 155 9.05 21.54 27.10
C THR A 155 7.91 22.33 27.75
N ASP A 156 6.82 22.47 27.04
CA ASP A 156 5.52 22.99 27.42
C ASP A 156 4.44 22.32 26.55
N ASP A 157 3.20 22.76 26.63
CA ASP A 157 2.08 22.14 25.88
C ASP A 157 2.22 22.25 24.36
N HIS A 158 3.01 23.16 23.84
CA HIS A 158 3.13 23.46 22.42
C HIS A 158 4.56 23.42 21.87
N THR A 159 5.53 23.00 22.68
CA THR A 159 6.93 22.90 22.27
C THR A 159 7.46 21.49 22.53
N LEU A 160 7.72 20.76 21.44
CA LEU A 160 8.28 19.42 21.46
C LEU A 160 9.75 19.46 21.04
N LYS A 161 10.63 18.87 21.84
CA LYS A 161 12.04 18.68 21.48
C LYS A 161 12.33 17.21 21.27
N VAL A 162 12.93 16.90 20.12
CA VAL A 162 13.40 15.55 19.79
C VAL A 162 14.91 15.62 19.57
N ARG A 163 15.64 14.76 20.28
CA ARG A 163 17.08 14.60 20.12
C ARG A 163 17.39 13.26 19.49
N LEU A 164 18.19 13.26 18.44
CA LEU A 164 18.69 12.08 17.75
C LEU A 164 20.02 11.60 18.33
N LYS A 165 20.33 10.32 18.21
CA LYS A 165 21.61 9.69 18.56
C LYS A 165 22.74 10.20 17.65
N GLN A 166 22.42 10.38 16.37
CA GLN A 166 23.29 10.91 15.31
C GLN A 166 22.44 11.69 14.31
N PRO A 167 23.02 12.53 13.44
CA PRO A 167 22.29 13.18 12.36
C PRO A 167 21.59 12.13 11.47
N SER A 168 20.38 12.44 11.03
CA SER A 168 19.63 11.59 10.10
C SER A 168 18.90 12.46 9.09
N ASN A 169 19.18 12.25 7.81
CA ASN A 169 18.51 12.96 6.72
C ASN A 169 17.06 12.46 6.50
N GLY A 170 16.78 11.20 6.82
CA GLY A 170 15.46 10.58 6.62
C GLY A 170 14.50 10.76 7.80
N TRP A 171 14.99 11.11 9.02
CA TRP A 171 14.12 11.07 10.19
C TRP A 171 12.96 12.08 10.13
N LEU A 172 13.22 13.32 9.68
CA LEU A 172 12.15 14.31 9.54
C LEU A 172 11.11 13.90 8.50
N TRP A 173 11.54 13.26 7.41
CA TRP A 173 10.65 12.66 6.44
C TRP A 173 9.76 11.57 7.08
N SER A 174 10.35 10.68 7.86
CA SER A 174 9.60 9.63 8.56
C SER A 174 8.50 10.19 9.47
N MET A 175 8.68 11.41 9.99
CA MET A 175 7.68 12.13 10.76
C MET A 175 6.48 12.61 9.93
N GLY A 176 6.53 12.54 8.61
CA GLY A 176 5.42 12.78 7.68
C GLY A 176 4.78 11.49 7.14
N THR A 177 5.24 10.32 7.59
CA THR A 177 4.70 9.00 7.19
C THR A 177 3.88 8.37 8.31
N ALA A 178 3.42 7.13 8.12
CA ALA A 178 2.65 6.38 9.12
C ALA A 178 3.36 6.30 10.48
N THR A 179 4.69 6.24 10.52
CA THR A 179 5.46 6.24 11.78
C THR A 179 5.41 7.56 12.53
N GLY A 180 5.06 8.64 11.84
CA GLY A 180 4.83 9.96 12.43
C GLY A 180 3.39 10.23 12.87
N ALA A 181 2.50 9.25 12.78
CA ALA A 181 1.10 9.40 13.18
C ALA A 181 0.97 9.83 14.65
N MET A 182 0.22 10.91 14.90
CA MET A 182 -0.01 11.40 16.26
C MET A 182 -1.18 10.65 16.90
N MET A 183 -0.94 10.10 18.08
CA MET A 183 -1.86 9.27 18.86
C MET A 183 -2.03 9.84 20.27
N THR A 184 -3.08 9.44 20.96
CA THR A 184 -3.32 9.78 22.37
C THR A 184 -3.35 8.53 23.25
N PRO A 185 -2.84 8.58 24.50
CA PRO A 185 -2.92 7.43 25.41
C PRO A 185 -4.32 6.85 25.58
N ASN A 186 -5.36 7.70 25.59
CA ASN A 186 -6.74 7.26 25.75
C ASN A 186 -7.37 6.72 24.45
N GLY A 187 -6.63 6.72 23.32
CA GLY A 187 -7.10 6.19 22.04
C GLY A 187 -6.50 4.82 21.69
N MET A 188 -5.80 4.16 22.64
CA MET A 188 -5.06 2.94 22.33
C MET A 188 -5.84 1.64 22.52
N ASP A 189 -7.02 1.69 23.13
CA ASP A 189 -7.74 0.48 23.56
C ASP A 189 -8.31 -0.35 22.40
N ASN A 190 -8.61 0.28 21.25
CA ASN A 190 -9.26 -0.40 20.11
C ASN A 190 -8.73 0.09 18.76
N LEU A 191 -7.43 0.07 18.57
CA LEU A 191 -6.79 0.49 17.32
C LEU A 191 -7.25 -0.35 16.11
N ALA A 192 -7.60 -1.61 16.35
CA ALA A 192 -8.00 -2.53 15.29
C ALA A 192 -9.32 -2.15 14.61
N ALA A 193 -10.21 -1.39 15.27
CA ALA A 193 -11.53 -1.07 14.74
C ALA A 193 -11.96 0.40 14.92
N GLN A 194 -11.44 1.09 15.93
CA GLN A 194 -11.81 2.46 16.27
C GLN A 194 -10.57 3.32 16.57
N PRO A 195 -9.74 3.60 15.56
CA PRO A 195 -8.58 4.46 15.71
C PRO A 195 -9.00 5.89 16.06
N VAL A 196 -8.23 6.52 16.97
CA VAL A 196 -8.46 7.88 17.46
C VAL A 196 -7.35 8.78 16.96
N GLY A 197 -7.68 9.75 16.12
CA GLY A 197 -6.72 10.67 15.52
C GLY A 197 -7.19 12.12 15.54
N THR A 198 -6.39 13.01 14.97
CA THR A 198 -6.64 14.46 14.88
C THR A 198 -7.25 14.89 13.55
N GLY A 199 -7.37 13.97 12.59
CA GLY A 199 -7.77 14.23 11.22
C GLY A 199 -9.21 14.68 11.01
N PRO A 200 -9.60 14.98 9.76
CA PRO A 200 -10.92 15.47 9.40
C PRO A 200 -12.05 14.43 9.49
N TYR A 201 -11.68 13.16 9.64
CA TYR A 201 -12.64 12.06 9.76
C TYR A 201 -12.41 11.24 11.03
N GLU A 202 -13.46 10.55 11.43
CA GLU A 202 -13.41 9.46 12.41
C GLU A 202 -14.01 8.19 11.79
N VAL A 203 -13.55 7.02 12.24
CA VAL A 203 -14.11 5.74 11.80
C VAL A 203 -15.45 5.52 12.50
N SER A 204 -16.54 5.52 11.75
CA SER A 204 -17.89 5.24 12.26
C SER A 204 -18.18 3.74 12.24
N ARG A 205 -17.72 3.03 11.20
CA ARG A 205 -17.87 1.58 11.05
C ARG A 205 -16.70 0.95 10.33
N PHE A 206 -16.33 -0.23 10.76
CA PHE A 206 -15.32 -1.07 10.09
C PHE A 206 -15.79 -2.52 10.02
N ALA A 207 -15.76 -3.10 8.82
CA ALA A 207 -15.93 -4.52 8.58
C ALA A 207 -14.66 -5.03 7.88
N PRO A 208 -13.86 -5.90 8.53
CA PRO A 208 -12.59 -6.38 8.00
C PRO A 208 -12.74 -6.95 6.60
N SER A 209 -11.89 -6.52 5.67
CA SER A 209 -11.88 -6.89 4.26
C SER A 209 -13.16 -6.57 3.47
N GLU A 210 -14.12 -5.85 4.05
CA GLU A 210 -15.36 -5.47 3.38
C GLU A 210 -15.43 -3.96 3.15
N PHE A 211 -15.35 -3.16 4.22
CA PHE A 211 -15.40 -1.70 4.11
C PHE A 211 -14.88 -0.97 5.37
N VAL A 212 -14.57 0.31 5.19
CA VAL A 212 -14.39 1.32 6.25
C VAL A 212 -15.30 2.50 5.97
N GLU A 213 -16.12 2.90 6.94
CA GLU A 213 -16.93 4.12 6.88
C GLU A 213 -16.26 5.22 7.71
N LEU A 214 -16.00 6.34 7.05
CA LEU A 214 -15.40 7.53 7.60
C LEU A 214 -16.47 8.62 7.70
N HIS A 215 -16.73 9.06 8.92
CA HIS A 215 -17.66 10.15 9.21
C HIS A 215 -16.91 11.47 9.36
N VAL A 216 -17.46 12.54 8.76
CA VAL A 216 -16.89 13.89 8.89
C VAL A 216 -16.86 14.30 10.36
N ARG A 217 -15.71 14.72 10.84
CA ARG A 217 -15.53 15.10 12.23
C ARG A 217 -15.90 16.56 12.47
N ASP A 218 -16.82 16.78 13.38
CA ASP A 218 -17.14 18.11 13.88
C ASP A 218 -15.94 18.71 14.65
N GLY A 219 -15.70 20.00 14.45
CA GLY A 219 -14.65 20.70 15.17
C GLY A 219 -13.22 20.38 14.71
N TYR A 220 -13.04 19.82 13.53
CA TYR A 220 -11.70 19.68 12.92
C TYR A 220 -11.02 21.05 12.78
N TRP A 221 -9.76 21.13 13.14
CA TRP A 221 -8.98 22.38 13.19
C TRP A 221 -8.67 22.98 11.82
N GLY A 222 -8.66 22.15 10.77
CA GLY A 222 -8.35 22.55 9.40
C GLY A 222 -9.60 22.80 8.56
N LYS A 223 -9.49 22.62 7.25
CA LYS A 223 -10.64 22.70 6.34
C LYS A 223 -11.52 21.47 6.57
N PRO A 224 -12.80 21.64 6.94
CA PRO A 224 -13.68 20.51 7.12
C PRO A 224 -13.82 19.68 5.85
N ALA A 225 -13.96 18.37 6.00
CA ALA A 225 -14.33 17.49 4.91
C ALA A 225 -15.77 17.81 4.45
N ALA A 226 -16.05 17.57 3.16
CA ALA A 226 -17.32 17.96 2.57
C ALA A 226 -18.45 16.95 2.83
N GLN A 227 -18.10 15.68 3.01
CA GLN A 227 -19.06 14.58 3.08
C GLN A 227 -18.41 13.34 3.70
N ASP A 228 -19.24 12.40 4.15
CA ASP A 228 -18.79 11.10 4.62
C ASP A 228 -18.20 10.28 3.47
N VAL A 229 -17.30 9.37 3.80
CA VAL A 229 -16.65 8.48 2.83
C VAL A 229 -16.79 7.03 3.24
N THR A 230 -17.16 6.17 2.30
CA THR A 230 -17.10 4.72 2.47
C THR A 230 -16.04 4.15 1.55
N VAL A 231 -15.01 3.55 2.11
CA VAL A 231 -14.03 2.76 1.35
C VAL A 231 -14.52 1.31 1.32
N ARG A 232 -14.90 0.81 0.14
CA ARG A 232 -15.33 -0.58 -0.07
C ARG A 232 -14.19 -1.39 -0.69
N TYR A 233 -13.99 -2.58 -0.17
CA TYR A 233 -12.96 -3.47 -0.68
C TYR A 233 -13.51 -4.44 -1.72
N PHE A 234 -12.77 -4.60 -2.80
CA PHE A 234 -13.08 -5.47 -3.91
C PHE A 234 -11.98 -6.52 -4.09
N PRO A 235 -12.31 -7.75 -4.53
CA PRO A 235 -11.31 -8.80 -4.70
C PRO A 235 -10.32 -8.51 -5.83
N ASP A 236 -10.71 -7.70 -6.82
CA ASP A 236 -9.91 -7.38 -8.00
C ASP A 236 -10.34 -6.05 -8.66
N THR A 237 -9.49 -5.55 -9.54
CA THR A 237 -9.73 -4.30 -10.26
C THR A 237 -10.91 -4.38 -11.22
N ILE A 238 -11.15 -5.54 -11.85
CA ILE A 238 -12.26 -5.73 -12.81
C ILE A 238 -13.60 -5.53 -12.08
N SER A 239 -13.74 -6.16 -10.92
CA SER A 239 -14.94 -6.03 -10.08
C SER A 239 -15.19 -4.58 -9.64
N SER A 240 -14.13 -3.84 -9.28
CA SER A 240 -14.23 -2.45 -8.84
C SER A 240 -14.60 -1.51 -10.00
N VAL A 241 -14.00 -1.68 -11.19
CA VAL A 241 -14.33 -0.90 -12.39
C VAL A 241 -15.76 -1.21 -12.87
N ASN A 242 -16.18 -2.45 -12.84
CA ASN A 242 -17.56 -2.84 -13.15
C ASN A 242 -18.56 -2.18 -12.18
N ALA A 243 -18.23 -2.12 -10.88
CA ALA A 243 -19.06 -1.42 -9.89
C ALA A 243 -19.17 0.08 -10.17
N LEU A 244 -18.05 0.74 -10.58
CA LEU A 244 -18.04 2.14 -11.00
C LEU A 244 -18.95 2.36 -12.22
N GLN A 245 -18.80 1.53 -13.25
CA GLN A 245 -19.62 1.62 -14.46
C GLN A 245 -21.11 1.37 -14.20
N ALA A 246 -21.45 0.59 -13.17
CA ALA A 246 -22.82 0.34 -12.75
C ALA A 246 -23.38 1.41 -11.80
N GLY A 247 -22.57 2.40 -11.37
CA GLY A 247 -22.96 3.41 -10.39
C GLY A 247 -23.03 2.89 -8.95
N GLY A 248 -22.38 1.77 -8.66
CA GLY A 248 -22.30 1.18 -7.32
C GLY A 248 -21.19 1.74 -6.44
N VAL A 249 -20.26 2.47 -7.05
CA VAL A 249 -19.20 3.27 -6.40
C VAL A 249 -18.96 4.53 -7.23
N ASP A 250 -18.40 5.58 -6.60
CA ASP A 250 -18.14 6.87 -7.22
C ASP A 250 -16.71 7.01 -7.71
N VAL A 251 -15.78 6.32 -7.07
CA VAL A 251 -14.34 6.35 -7.35
C VAL A 251 -13.76 4.95 -7.29
N VAL A 252 -12.85 4.62 -8.20
CA VAL A 252 -11.95 3.47 -8.08
C VAL A 252 -10.54 3.98 -7.86
N TRP A 253 -9.93 3.57 -6.76
CA TRP A 253 -8.57 3.95 -6.39
C TRP A 253 -7.60 2.82 -6.65
N GLY A 254 -6.44 3.15 -7.25
CA GLY A 254 -5.34 2.21 -7.41
C GLY A 254 -5.57 1.18 -8.51
N VAL A 255 -6.09 1.62 -9.68
CA VAL A 255 -6.21 0.76 -10.86
C VAL A 255 -4.81 0.36 -11.34
N GLN A 256 -4.50 -0.94 -11.27
CA GLN A 256 -3.21 -1.50 -11.69
C GLN A 256 -3.26 -2.15 -13.09
N ASN A 257 -4.40 -2.12 -13.72
CA ASN A 257 -4.67 -2.69 -15.05
C ASN A 257 -5.16 -1.57 -15.96
N PRO A 258 -4.26 -0.79 -16.57
CA PRO A 258 -4.63 0.38 -17.35
C PRO A 258 -5.50 0.03 -18.57
N GLU A 259 -5.41 -1.19 -19.10
CA GLU A 259 -6.27 -1.70 -20.17
C GLU A 259 -7.77 -1.68 -19.83
N LEU A 260 -8.12 -1.70 -18.53
CA LEU A 260 -9.50 -1.59 -18.10
C LEU A 260 -10.08 -0.18 -18.23
N LEU A 261 -9.20 0.82 -18.45
CA LEU A 261 -9.61 2.21 -18.57
C LEU A 261 -10.03 2.58 -20.02
N ASP A 262 -9.64 1.76 -21.00
CA ASP A 262 -9.97 1.99 -22.43
C ASP A 262 -11.49 1.87 -22.69
N ASP A 263 -12.18 1.05 -21.92
CA ASP A 263 -13.61 0.75 -22.09
C ASP A 263 -14.51 1.40 -21.02
N VAL A 264 -14.01 2.38 -20.25
CA VAL A 264 -14.85 3.08 -19.27
C VAL A 264 -15.88 3.97 -19.96
N LYS A 265 -17.07 4.04 -19.36
CA LYS A 265 -18.18 4.82 -19.93
C LYS A 265 -17.84 6.30 -20.05
N GLU A 266 -18.42 6.93 -21.06
CA GLU A 266 -18.39 8.39 -21.23
C GLU A 266 -18.90 9.08 -19.93
N GLY A 267 -18.18 10.09 -19.48
CA GLY A 267 -18.47 10.84 -18.26
C GLY A 267 -17.71 10.35 -17.03
N ILE A 268 -16.96 9.24 -17.10
CA ILE A 268 -16.01 8.84 -16.06
C ILE A 268 -14.66 9.47 -16.39
N ALA A 269 -14.13 10.28 -15.47
CA ALA A 269 -12.79 10.84 -15.58
C ALA A 269 -11.75 9.84 -15.11
N THR A 270 -10.64 9.75 -15.84
CA THR A 270 -9.44 9.00 -15.44
C THR A 270 -8.33 9.98 -15.13
N GLU A 271 -7.69 9.81 -13.98
CA GLU A 271 -6.53 10.59 -13.59
C GLU A 271 -5.35 9.64 -13.33
N VAL A 272 -4.21 9.94 -13.94
CA VAL A 272 -2.96 9.20 -13.76
C VAL A 272 -2.04 10.06 -12.91
N GLY A 273 -1.81 9.61 -11.68
CA GLY A 273 -0.89 10.24 -10.75
C GLY A 273 0.44 9.49 -10.67
N THR A 274 1.45 10.15 -10.13
CA THR A 274 2.70 9.51 -9.72
C THR A 274 2.61 9.02 -8.28
N THR A 275 3.33 7.96 -7.98
CA THR A 275 3.47 7.42 -6.62
C THR A 275 4.95 7.30 -6.26
N ASN A 276 5.24 7.06 -4.98
CA ASN A 276 6.60 6.67 -4.57
C ASN A 276 6.93 5.21 -4.92
N GLY A 277 5.99 4.51 -5.59
CA GLY A 277 6.18 3.12 -5.99
C GLY A 277 7.03 3.01 -7.25
N GLU A 278 7.94 2.06 -7.25
CA GLU A 278 8.80 1.73 -8.39
C GLU A 278 8.96 0.22 -8.53
N VAL A 279 9.02 -0.26 -9.76
CA VAL A 279 9.30 -1.66 -10.04
C VAL A 279 10.82 -1.81 -10.18
N LEU A 280 11.42 -2.52 -9.24
CA LEU A 280 12.87 -2.69 -9.14
C LEU A 280 13.27 -4.12 -9.52
N LEU A 281 14.30 -4.23 -10.37
CA LEU A 281 15.02 -5.46 -10.65
C LEU A 281 16.30 -5.47 -9.80
N SER A 282 16.27 -6.21 -8.70
CA SER A 282 17.39 -6.32 -7.77
C SER A 282 18.35 -7.44 -8.17
N MET A 283 19.65 -7.17 -8.10
CA MET A 283 20.73 -8.15 -8.34
C MET A 283 21.55 -8.32 -7.06
N ASN A 284 21.67 -9.55 -6.56
CA ASN A 284 22.45 -9.86 -5.38
C ASN A 284 23.95 -9.82 -5.68
N ASN A 285 24.60 -8.70 -5.39
CA ASN A 285 26.01 -8.46 -5.66
C ASN A 285 26.98 -9.29 -4.79
N ALA A 286 26.47 -10.01 -3.80
CA ALA A 286 27.26 -10.98 -3.03
C ALA A 286 27.30 -12.38 -3.65
N ARG A 287 26.62 -12.59 -4.79
CA ARG A 287 26.51 -13.87 -5.48
C ARG A 287 26.95 -13.77 -6.94
N ALA A 288 27.71 -14.77 -7.38
CA ALA A 288 28.02 -14.90 -8.80
C ALA A 288 26.72 -15.13 -9.61
N PRO A 289 26.62 -14.60 -10.85
CA PRO A 289 27.63 -13.81 -11.54
C PRO A 289 27.55 -12.30 -11.23
N PHE A 290 26.66 -11.88 -10.31
CA PHE A 290 26.39 -10.46 -10.02
C PHE A 290 27.39 -9.78 -9.07
N ASP A 291 28.39 -10.50 -8.59
CA ASP A 291 29.58 -9.95 -7.93
C ASP A 291 30.47 -9.13 -8.90
N ASP A 292 30.43 -9.43 -10.21
CA ASP A 292 31.08 -8.61 -11.24
C ASP A 292 30.17 -7.44 -11.67
N PRO A 293 30.61 -6.17 -11.51
CA PRO A 293 29.83 -5.01 -11.94
C PRO A 293 29.53 -4.97 -13.44
N ARG A 294 30.39 -5.57 -14.30
CA ARG A 294 30.15 -5.63 -15.74
C ARG A 294 28.94 -6.49 -16.08
N VAL A 295 28.71 -7.56 -15.32
CA VAL A 295 27.52 -8.42 -15.48
C VAL A 295 26.26 -7.66 -15.07
N ARG A 296 26.29 -6.88 -13.97
CA ARG A 296 25.16 -6.05 -13.57
C ARG A 296 24.85 -4.96 -14.60
N GLN A 297 25.90 -4.35 -15.18
CA GLN A 297 25.74 -3.39 -16.28
C GLN A 297 25.16 -4.05 -17.53
N ALA A 298 25.59 -5.28 -17.84
CA ALA A 298 25.04 -6.04 -18.97
C ALA A 298 23.53 -6.26 -18.81
N VAL A 299 23.07 -6.62 -17.61
CA VAL A 299 21.62 -6.72 -17.33
C VAL A 299 20.93 -5.36 -17.54
N ALA A 300 21.52 -4.26 -17.05
CA ALA A 300 20.93 -2.93 -17.18
C ALA A 300 20.79 -2.50 -18.65
N TYR A 301 21.76 -2.81 -19.51
CA TYR A 301 21.68 -2.56 -20.95
C TYR A 301 20.76 -3.54 -21.71
N ALA A 302 20.55 -4.75 -21.18
CA ALA A 302 19.72 -5.77 -21.80
C ALA A 302 18.22 -5.54 -21.59
N VAL A 303 17.81 -4.72 -20.60
CA VAL A 303 16.42 -4.51 -20.24
C VAL A 303 15.85 -3.32 -21.00
N ASP A 304 14.87 -3.57 -21.86
CA ASP A 304 14.05 -2.55 -22.50
C ASP A 304 12.93 -2.09 -21.55
N ARG A 305 13.22 -1.01 -20.81
CA ARG A 305 12.25 -0.43 -19.85
C ARG A 305 11.03 0.18 -20.53
N SER A 306 11.17 0.65 -21.78
CA SER A 306 10.02 1.13 -22.56
C SER A 306 9.04 -0.01 -22.85
N ALA A 307 9.55 -1.14 -23.34
CA ALA A 307 8.73 -2.32 -23.57
C ALA A 307 8.08 -2.85 -22.28
N ALA A 308 8.79 -2.79 -21.14
CA ALA A 308 8.23 -3.14 -19.84
C ALA A 308 7.11 -2.19 -19.43
N ASN A 309 7.29 -0.88 -19.62
CA ASN A 309 6.28 0.14 -19.35
C ASN A 309 5.02 -0.05 -20.24
N ASP A 310 5.22 -0.31 -21.53
CA ASP A 310 4.11 -0.55 -22.46
C ASP A 310 3.28 -1.77 -22.04
N ILE A 311 3.94 -2.87 -21.67
CA ILE A 311 3.26 -4.11 -21.27
C ILE A 311 2.55 -3.97 -19.93
N LEU A 312 3.16 -3.30 -18.94
CA LEU A 312 2.58 -3.20 -17.61
C LEU A 312 1.60 -2.05 -17.45
N TRP A 313 1.89 -0.92 -18.09
CA TRP A 313 1.24 0.35 -17.77
C TRP A 313 0.76 1.11 -18.99
N ASN A 314 0.66 0.48 -20.18
CA ASN A 314 0.31 1.14 -21.46
C ASN A 314 1.14 2.41 -21.71
N GLY A 315 2.43 2.40 -21.32
CA GLY A 315 3.32 3.55 -21.45
C GLY A 315 3.08 4.68 -20.45
N MET A 316 2.17 4.52 -19.48
CA MET A 316 1.78 5.59 -18.55
C MET A 316 2.75 5.79 -17.38
N ALA A 317 3.62 4.82 -17.07
CA ALA A 317 4.60 4.97 -16.02
C ALA A 317 5.77 5.86 -16.46
N LYS A 318 6.45 6.50 -15.51
CA LYS A 318 7.68 7.26 -15.77
C LYS A 318 8.88 6.30 -15.77
N ASP A 319 9.66 6.30 -16.85
CA ASP A 319 10.99 5.65 -16.86
C ASP A 319 11.94 6.48 -15.98
N THR A 320 12.53 5.83 -14.97
CA THR A 320 13.51 6.46 -14.06
C THR A 320 14.94 6.47 -14.62
N GLY A 321 15.13 6.00 -15.87
CA GLY A 321 16.45 5.94 -16.52
C GLY A 321 17.40 4.92 -15.88
N GLY A 322 16.87 4.01 -15.05
CA GLY A 322 17.63 3.04 -14.27
C GLY A 322 18.07 3.55 -12.89
N ALA A 323 17.59 4.72 -12.47
CA ALA A 323 17.75 5.19 -11.09
C ALA A 323 16.76 4.43 -10.18
N PRO A 324 17.18 3.93 -9.00
CA PRO A 324 16.30 3.25 -8.05
C PRO A 324 15.64 4.25 -7.11
N ILE A 325 15.14 5.36 -7.65
CA ILE A 325 14.43 6.42 -6.90
C ILE A 325 13.30 6.96 -7.78
N PRO A 326 12.09 7.19 -7.20
CA PRO A 326 10.95 7.66 -7.95
C PRO A 326 11.07 9.16 -8.30
N PRO A 327 10.32 9.64 -9.32
CA PRO A 327 10.30 11.06 -9.70
C PRO A 327 9.83 12.02 -8.60
N THR A 328 9.10 11.52 -7.62
CA THR A 328 8.65 12.25 -6.43
C THR A 328 9.74 12.48 -5.40
N ASP A 329 10.90 11.82 -5.54
CA ASP A 329 12.05 12.03 -4.66
C ASP A 329 12.81 13.30 -5.08
N PRO A 330 13.14 14.23 -4.17
CA PRO A 330 13.85 15.47 -4.49
C PRO A 330 15.29 15.26 -4.98
N TRP A 331 15.85 14.08 -4.86
CA TRP A 331 17.16 13.73 -5.46
C TRP A 331 17.02 13.02 -6.80
N PHE A 332 15.79 12.84 -7.30
CA PHE A 332 15.58 12.31 -8.64
C PHE A 332 16.18 13.25 -9.68
N GLU A 333 16.99 12.70 -10.54
CA GLU A 333 17.51 13.37 -11.73
C GLU A 333 17.00 12.63 -12.95
N ASP A 334 16.32 13.34 -13.86
CA ASP A 334 15.83 12.76 -15.13
C ASP A 334 17.01 12.49 -16.06
N LYS A 335 17.75 11.42 -15.74
CA LYS A 335 18.94 10.97 -16.47
C LYS A 335 18.77 9.51 -16.89
N HIS A 336 19.21 9.22 -18.10
CA HIS A 336 19.34 7.86 -18.59
C HIS A 336 20.74 7.35 -18.26
N TYR A 337 20.84 6.44 -17.28
CA TYR A 337 22.12 5.84 -16.88
C TYR A 337 22.47 4.66 -17.77
N TYR A 338 21.46 3.93 -18.24
CA TYR A 338 21.58 2.75 -19.08
C TYR A 338 20.43 2.74 -20.10
N ASP A 339 20.72 3.12 -21.34
CA ASP A 339 19.78 2.95 -22.45
C ASP A 339 19.78 1.50 -22.92
N TYR A 340 18.66 1.03 -23.46
CA TYR A 340 18.57 -0.32 -24.01
C TYR A 340 19.57 -0.50 -25.17
N ASP A 341 20.56 -1.38 -24.95
CA ASP A 341 21.61 -1.70 -25.90
C ASP A 341 22.05 -3.17 -25.72
N PRO A 342 21.37 -4.12 -26.36
CA PRO A 342 21.68 -5.53 -26.25
C PRO A 342 23.06 -5.91 -26.81
N ASP A 343 23.62 -5.15 -27.74
CA ASP A 343 24.98 -5.40 -28.27
C ASP A 343 26.02 -5.01 -27.20
N LYS A 344 25.80 -3.90 -26.50
CA LYS A 344 26.65 -3.52 -25.37
C LYS A 344 26.56 -4.52 -24.23
N ALA A 345 25.36 -5.06 -23.97
CA ALA A 345 25.17 -6.12 -22.99
C ALA A 345 26.01 -7.37 -23.32
N ARG A 346 25.95 -7.85 -24.58
CA ARG A 346 26.75 -8.98 -25.05
C ARG A 346 28.25 -8.70 -24.92
N GLN A 347 28.69 -7.50 -25.29
CA GLN A 347 30.10 -7.10 -25.15
C GLN A 347 30.57 -7.21 -23.70
N LEU A 348 29.77 -6.65 -22.74
CA LEU A 348 30.12 -6.67 -21.31
C LEU A 348 30.17 -8.10 -20.75
N LEU A 349 29.26 -8.98 -21.18
CA LEU A 349 29.30 -10.40 -20.80
C LEU A 349 30.55 -11.09 -21.29
N ALA A 350 30.95 -10.84 -22.53
CA ALA A 350 32.18 -11.39 -23.08
C ALA A 350 33.43 -10.87 -22.34
N GLU A 351 33.48 -9.55 -22.05
CA GLU A 351 34.57 -8.93 -21.27
C GLU A 351 34.66 -9.47 -19.83
N ALA A 352 33.52 -9.85 -19.25
CA ALA A 352 33.44 -10.46 -17.92
C ALA A 352 33.72 -11.97 -17.94
N GLY A 353 33.75 -12.60 -19.12
CA GLY A 353 33.80 -14.06 -19.23
C GLY A 353 32.54 -14.76 -18.71
N ALA A 354 31.43 -14.10 -18.77
CA ALA A 354 30.13 -14.51 -18.21
C ALA A 354 29.11 -14.92 -19.30
N GLU A 355 29.57 -15.16 -20.53
CA GLU A 355 28.72 -15.69 -21.60
C GLU A 355 28.15 -17.06 -21.19
N GLY A 356 26.84 -17.23 -21.30
CA GLY A 356 26.14 -18.44 -20.88
C GLY A 356 26.03 -18.63 -19.37
N ALA A 357 26.26 -17.57 -18.58
CA ALA A 357 26.08 -17.64 -17.13
C ALA A 357 24.64 -18.03 -16.79
N GLU A 358 24.49 -18.91 -15.81
CA GLU A 358 23.22 -19.37 -15.29
C GLU A 358 22.73 -18.37 -14.21
N ILE A 359 21.51 -17.85 -14.37
CA ILE A 359 20.91 -16.91 -13.45
C ILE A 359 19.48 -17.33 -13.11
N ALA A 360 19.10 -17.21 -11.84
CA ALA A 360 17.75 -17.41 -11.35
C ALA A 360 17.09 -16.05 -11.10
N LEU A 361 15.91 -15.83 -11.71
CA LEU A 361 15.03 -14.70 -11.43
C LEU A 361 13.89 -15.18 -10.54
N THR A 362 13.97 -14.82 -9.27
CA THR A 362 12.94 -15.13 -8.26
C THR A 362 11.92 -14.01 -8.19
N THR A 363 10.66 -14.29 -8.51
CA THR A 363 9.57 -13.29 -8.50
C THR A 363 8.47 -13.66 -7.52
N PRO A 364 7.78 -12.65 -6.92
CA PRO A 364 6.58 -12.91 -6.14
C PRO A 364 5.45 -13.39 -7.05
N THR A 365 4.50 -14.17 -6.49
CA THR A 365 3.27 -14.61 -7.19
C THR A 365 2.27 -13.47 -7.36
N LEU A 366 2.73 -12.34 -7.92
CA LEU A 366 1.93 -11.17 -8.24
C LEU A 366 1.81 -11.05 -9.76
N PRO A 367 0.64 -10.73 -10.33
CA PRO A 367 0.41 -10.73 -11.78
C PRO A 367 1.41 -9.89 -12.56
N TYR A 368 1.65 -8.64 -12.16
CA TYR A 368 2.61 -7.76 -12.86
C TYR A 368 4.03 -8.34 -12.86
N ALA A 369 4.45 -8.96 -11.75
CA ALA A 369 5.80 -9.51 -11.62
C ALA A 369 5.99 -10.73 -12.52
N GLN A 370 4.95 -11.56 -12.68
CA GLN A 370 4.97 -12.70 -13.60
C GLN A 370 5.03 -12.23 -15.06
N THR A 371 4.25 -11.21 -15.41
CA THR A 371 4.24 -10.65 -16.78
C THR A 371 5.60 -10.08 -17.17
N VAL A 372 6.22 -9.29 -16.30
CA VAL A 372 7.55 -8.71 -16.56
C VAL A 372 8.66 -9.78 -16.53
N ALA A 373 8.51 -10.83 -15.73
CA ALA A 373 9.48 -11.92 -15.68
C ALA A 373 9.63 -12.60 -17.04
N GLU A 374 8.55 -12.80 -17.79
CA GLU A 374 8.60 -13.39 -19.14
C GLU A 374 9.34 -12.48 -20.13
N LEU A 375 9.12 -11.15 -20.06
CA LEU A 375 9.88 -10.18 -20.85
C LEU A 375 11.38 -10.25 -20.51
N LEU A 376 11.72 -10.19 -19.24
CA LEU A 376 13.12 -10.28 -18.77
C LEU A 376 13.78 -11.58 -19.15
N TYR A 377 13.06 -12.71 -19.06
CA TYR A 377 13.53 -14.01 -19.54
C TYR A 377 13.94 -13.95 -21.00
N SER A 378 13.08 -13.38 -21.85
CA SER A 378 13.35 -13.26 -23.28
C SER A 378 14.58 -12.40 -23.56
N GLN A 379 14.62 -11.19 -23.00
CA GLN A 379 15.69 -10.22 -23.26
C GLN A 379 17.04 -10.66 -22.70
N LEU A 380 17.08 -11.22 -21.49
CA LEU A 380 18.32 -11.72 -20.88
C LEU A 380 18.83 -12.97 -21.60
N THR A 381 17.94 -13.85 -22.06
CA THR A 381 18.32 -15.01 -22.88
C THR A 381 18.89 -14.57 -24.22
N GLU A 382 18.33 -13.54 -24.85
CA GLU A 382 18.79 -13.00 -26.12
C GLU A 382 20.23 -12.49 -26.04
N VAL A 383 20.64 -11.88 -24.95
CA VAL A 383 22.00 -11.37 -24.77
C VAL A 383 22.99 -12.42 -24.28
N GLY A 384 22.53 -13.66 -23.98
CA GLY A 384 23.38 -14.81 -23.74
C GLY A 384 23.37 -15.38 -22.33
N PHE A 385 22.48 -14.95 -21.42
CA PHE A 385 22.26 -15.62 -20.15
C PHE A 385 21.45 -16.92 -20.32
N LYS A 386 21.62 -17.85 -19.40
CA LYS A 386 20.71 -18.99 -19.18
C LYS A 386 19.83 -18.67 -17.99
N VAL A 387 18.61 -18.22 -18.27
CA VAL A 387 17.67 -17.74 -17.25
C VAL A 387 16.76 -18.86 -16.78
N THR A 388 16.59 -18.96 -15.46
CA THR A 388 15.58 -19.79 -14.82
C THR A 388 14.58 -18.87 -14.09
N LEU A 389 13.30 -19.01 -14.39
CA LEU A 389 12.24 -18.31 -13.66
C LEU A 389 11.82 -19.12 -12.43
N GLU A 390 11.83 -18.48 -11.29
CA GLU A 390 11.38 -19.04 -10.02
C GLU A 390 10.26 -18.17 -9.44
N SER A 391 9.20 -18.79 -8.95
CA SER A 391 8.10 -18.09 -8.29
C SER A 391 8.10 -18.41 -6.80
N ALA A 392 7.99 -17.37 -5.96
CA ALA A 392 7.84 -17.49 -4.52
C ALA A 392 6.48 -16.91 -4.10
N GLU A 393 5.74 -17.67 -3.27
CA GLU A 393 4.45 -17.21 -2.75
C GLU A 393 4.62 -15.87 -2.00
N PHE A 394 3.77 -14.91 -2.32
CA PHE A 394 3.77 -13.59 -1.69
C PHE A 394 2.59 -13.46 -0.72
N PRO A 395 2.79 -12.87 0.45
CA PRO A 395 4.03 -12.21 0.89
C PRO A 395 5.03 -13.10 1.64
N ALA A 396 4.59 -14.17 2.29
CA ALA A 396 5.35 -14.83 3.36
C ALA A 396 6.65 -15.50 2.87
N VAL A 397 6.57 -16.29 1.80
CA VAL A 397 7.74 -17.03 1.27
C VAL A 397 8.71 -16.06 0.63
N TRP A 398 8.23 -15.15 -0.21
CA TRP A 398 9.07 -14.18 -0.90
C TRP A 398 9.80 -13.24 0.08
N LEU A 399 9.08 -12.67 1.06
CA LEU A 399 9.69 -11.81 2.08
C LEU A 399 10.74 -12.55 2.90
N GLY A 400 10.47 -13.80 3.29
CA GLY A 400 11.42 -14.62 4.05
C GLY A 400 12.68 -14.94 3.24
N GLN A 401 12.53 -15.34 1.98
CA GLN A 401 13.62 -15.74 1.10
C GLN A 401 14.44 -14.54 0.60
N VAL A 402 13.77 -13.55 0.00
CA VAL A 402 14.43 -12.43 -0.69
C VAL A 402 14.86 -11.35 0.28
N MET A 403 13.92 -10.82 1.08
CA MET A 403 14.22 -9.70 1.98
C MET A 403 14.94 -10.15 3.26
N GLY A 404 14.51 -11.27 3.84
CA GLY A 404 15.07 -11.79 5.09
C GLY A 404 16.40 -12.51 4.90
N ALA A 405 16.39 -13.62 4.18
CA ALA A 405 17.57 -14.49 4.02
C ALA A 405 18.55 -14.00 2.94
N LYS A 406 18.14 -13.05 2.07
CA LYS A 406 18.91 -12.64 0.86
C LYS A 406 19.26 -13.84 -0.02
N ASP A 407 18.37 -14.86 -0.07
CA ASP A 407 18.58 -16.10 -0.82
C ASP A 407 17.99 -16.01 -2.22
N TYR A 408 18.62 -15.22 -3.07
CA TYR A 408 18.28 -15.01 -4.47
C TYR A 408 19.54 -14.59 -5.26
N GLN A 409 19.53 -14.75 -6.58
CA GLN A 409 20.50 -14.12 -7.48
C GLN A 409 19.94 -12.82 -8.05
N MET A 410 18.73 -12.87 -8.60
CA MET A 410 18.01 -11.72 -9.12
C MET A 410 16.54 -11.80 -8.68
N SER A 411 15.92 -10.67 -8.36
CA SER A 411 14.51 -10.61 -7.97
C SER A 411 13.86 -9.32 -8.44
N LEU A 412 12.54 -9.38 -8.65
CA LEU A 412 11.74 -8.24 -9.10
C LEU A 412 10.57 -8.04 -8.16
N ILE A 413 10.33 -6.80 -7.76
CA ILE A 413 9.15 -6.39 -7.01
C ILE A 413 8.88 -4.90 -7.16
N SER A 414 7.62 -4.48 -6.98
CA SER A 414 7.27 -3.08 -6.78
C SER A 414 7.48 -2.71 -5.31
N HIS A 415 8.33 -1.73 -5.06
CA HIS A 415 8.54 -1.13 -3.76
C HIS A 415 7.84 0.23 -3.67
N VAL A 416 7.30 0.52 -2.50
CA VAL A 416 6.82 1.85 -2.11
C VAL A 416 7.59 2.23 -0.85
N GLU A 417 8.78 2.77 -1.03
CA GLU A 417 9.67 3.02 0.10
C GLU A 417 9.89 4.51 0.34
N PRO A 418 10.00 4.92 1.61
CA PRO A 418 10.41 6.27 1.92
C PRO A 418 11.92 6.43 1.66
N ARG A 419 12.32 7.43 0.93
CA ARG A 419 13.62 8.12 0.78
C ARG A 419 14.93 7.43 1.23
N ASP A 420 14.95 6.19 1.63
CA ASP A 420 16.17 5.53 2.13
C ASP A 420 16.45 4.24 1.37
N VAL A 421 16.62 4.40 0.06
CA VAL A 421 16.98 3.32 -0.88
C VAL A 421 18.13 2.43 -0.37
N PRO A 422 19.19 2.96 0.30
CA PRO A 422 20.26 2.13 0.85
C PRO A 422 19.82 1.13 1.92
N THR A 423 18.66 1.29 2.54
CA THR A 423 18.18 0.33 3.56
C THR A 423 17.45 -0.86 2.95
N LEU A 424 17.08 -0.80 1.66
CA LEU A 424 16.38 -1.86 0.96
C LEU A 424 17.31 -2.97 0.46
N PHE A 425 18.53 -2.63 0.11
CA PHE A 425 19.46 -3.49 -0.62
C PHE A 425 20.72 -3.87 0.15
#